data_2205fc009b8248c9695f62f3b6682346
#
_entry.id   2205fc009b8248c9695f62f3b6682346
#
_cell.length_a   1.000
_cell.length_b   1.000
_cell.length_c   1.000
_cell.angle_alpha   90.00
_cell.angle_beta   90.00
_cell.angle_gamma   90.00
#
_symmetry.space_group_name_H-M   'P 1'
#
loop_
_entity.id
_entity.type
_entity.pdbx_description
1 polymer ?
#
loop_
_entity_poly.entity_id
_entity_poly.type
_entity_poly.pdbx_seq_one_letter_code
_entity_poly.pdbx_strand_id
1 'polypeptide(L)'
;MTTDTTFLDFVGATDLVLEISPAQSDRAWQESQSFSNSSTRWRAYLNQLSLSAVLTWLQADYNFQAATGATPAALHSCWEVTNGTVVTIDGIELLLVPSEAIDTSELRVPQEWVDLPKLAPDYYLGVQVEPNEGWVRVWGYCTHAQLKSRGSYDPSDRAYSLDETDVIKDINVLWVSRQLCPEEPTKAAIDPLPTLALDRAENLLQRLGNPTVLNPRLAVPFPLWGALFEHGGWRQRLYDLRLGKNDLWSIQQWLQTRVSEVAGQLGWGKLEFQPSAIGAKGAESATAAAILTRQLTIAGKAYELRVIPHEQLAGVWRFELQTALMGDRIPGGFKLRLLTEDLQPFENNEDVATRAVERLFIEVAIEPREGLVWEIEPLPENYDTEILRF
;
A
#
# COMPACT_ATOMS: atom_id res chain seq x y z
N MET A 1 -1.20 -26.37 -37.08
CA MET A 1 -2.08 -25.64 -36.14
C MET A 1 -2.83 -26.71 -35.34
N THR A 2 -2.25 -27.19 -34.30
CA THR A 2 -2.88 -28.06 -33.32
C THR A 2 -3.29 -27.13 -32.16
N THR A 3 -4.57 -26.75 -32.17
CA THR A 3 -5.21 -26.09 -31.06
C THR A 3 -5.13 -27.06 -29.88
N ASP A 4 -4.38 -26.67 -28.86
CA ASP A 4 -4.14 -27.46 -27.67
C ASP A 4 -5.47 -27.60 -26.92
N THR A 5 -6.03 -28.80 -26.99
CA THR A 5 -7.35 -29.17 -26.45
C THR A 5 -7.32 -29.24 -24.91
N THR A 6 -6.14 -29.20 -24.31
CA THR A 6 -5.92 -29.36 -22.86
C THR A 6 -6.34 -28.16 -22.02
N PHE A 7 -6.35 -26.95 -22.61
CA PHE A 7 -6.71 -25.72 -21.89
C PHE A 7 -8.21 -25.61 -21.59
N LEU A 8 -9.07 -26.05 -22.51
CA LEU A 8 -10.54 -25.89 -22.40
C LEU A 8 -11.19 -26.84 -21.38
N ASP A 9 -10.49 -27.90 -20.96
CA ASP A 9 -11.07 -28.90 -20.06
C ASP A 9 -11.12 -28.43 -18.59
N PHE A 10 -10.40 -27.35 -18.23
CA PHE A 10 -10.32 -26.84 -16.84
C PHE A 10 -11.01 -25.49 -16.64
N VAL A 11 -11.47 -24.83 -17.70
CA VAL A 11 -12.11 -23.50 -17.62
C VAL A 11 -13.62 -23.67 -17.46
N GLY A 12 -14.16 -23.20 -16.34
CA GLY A 12 -15.61 -23.12 -16.13
C GLY A 12 -16.25 -22.10 -17.10
N ALA A 13 -17.50 -22.29 -17.43
CA ALA A 13 -18.23 -21.40 -18.37
C ALA A 13 -18.36 -19.97 -17.86
N THR A 14 -18.14 -19.73 -16.57
CA THR A 14 -18.23 -18.43 -15.88
C THR A 14 -16.88 -17.87 -15.47
N ASP A 15 -15.78 -18.58 -15.74
CA ASP A 15 -14.43 -18.12 -15.40
C ASP A 15 -14.01 -16.97 -16.29
N LEU A 16 -13.39 -15.97 -15.68
CA LEU A 16 -12.78 -14.86 -16.40
C LEU A 16 -11.33 -15.22 -16.73
N VAL A 17 -11.04 -15.42 -18.02
CA VAL A 17 -9.69 -15.68 -18.52
C VAL A 17 -9.15 -14.44 -19.22
N LEU A 18 -7.96 -14.01 -18.80
CA LEU A 18 -7.26 -12.81 -19.27
C LEU A 18 -5.90 -13.19 -19.84
N GLU A 19 -5.56 -12.66 -21.00
CA GLU A 19 -4.27 -12.87 -21.64
C GLU A 19 -3.19 -11.98 -20.99
N ILE A 20 -1.98 -12.53 -20.86
CA ILE A 20 -0.77 -11.82 -20.49
C ILE A 20 0.09 -11.65 -21.74
N SER A 21 0.33 -10.42 -22.15
CA SER A 21 1.26 -10.18 -23.24
C SER A 21 2.72 -10.49 -22.86
N PRO A 22 3.57 -10.92 -23.80
CA PRO A 22 5.00 -11.12 -23.53
C PRO A 22 5.68 -9.90 -22.89
N ALA A 23 5.30 -8.69 -23.28
CA ALA A 23 5.84 -7.45 -22.71
C ALA A 23 5.44 -7.25 -21.25
N GLN A 24 4.24 -7.65 -20.86
CA GLN A 24 3.81 -7.63 -19.43
C GLN A 24 4.59 -8.67 -18.62
N SER A 25 4.76 -9.88 -19.18
CA SER A 25 5.54 -10.95 -18.54
C SER A 25 7.00 -10.54 -18.33
N ASP A 26 7.67 -10.00 -19.34
CA ASP A 26 9.04 -9.54 -19.27
C ASP A 26 9.23 -8.42 -18.23
N ARG A 27 8.32 -7.46 -18.21
CA ARG A 27 8.34 -6.37 -17.23
C ARG A 27 8.16 -6.91 -15.80
N ALA A 28 7.13 -7.73 -15.58
CA ALA A 28 6.87 -8.33 -14.28
C ALA A 28 8.07 -9.16 -13.78
N TRP A 29 8.72 -9.90 -14.69
CA TRP A 29 9.93 -10.64 -14.37
C TRP A 29 11.09 -9.73 -13.95
N GLN A 30 11.35 -8.65 -14.69
CA GLN A 30 12.40 -7.68 -14.38
C GLN A 30 12.16 -7.01 -13.02
N GLU A 31 10.94 -6.54 -12.75
CA GLU A 31 10.57 -5.91 -11.48
C GLU A 31 10.72 -6.87 -10.30
N SER A 32 10.39 -8.14 -10.49
CA SER A 32 10.49 -9.17 -9.45
C SER A 32 11.94 -9.47 -9.01
N GLN A 33 12.95 -9.16 -9.83
CA GLN A 33 14.35 -9.43 -9.49
C GLN A 33 14.86 -8.60 -8.30
N SER A 34 14.18 -7.53 -7.92
CA SER A 34 14.53 -6.67 -6.79
C SER A 34 14.24 -7.26 -5.41
N PHE A 35 13.60 -8.43 -5.31
CA PHE A 35 13.24 -9.08 -4.04
C PHE A 35 14.36 -9.95 -3.45
N SER A 36 14.29 -10.22 -2.13
CA SER A 36 15.41 -10.75 -1.35
C SER A 36 15.84 -12.19 -1.72
N ASN A 37 14.91 -13.05 -2.13
CA ASN A 37 15.17 -14.44 -2.44
C ASN A 37 14.31 -14.99 -3.58
N SER A 38 14.59 -16.21 -4.06
CA SER A 38 13.87 -16.79 -5.20
C SER A 38 12.37 -16.97 -4.97
N SER A 39 11.96 -17.37 -3.76
CA SER A 39 10.53 -17.57 -3.45
C SER A 39 9.77 -16.25 -3.41
N THR A 40 10.38 -15.19 -2.86
CA THR A 40 9.77 -13.86 -2.87
C THR A 40 9.75 -13.24 -4.25
N ARG A 41 10.77 -13.46 -5.08
CA ARG A 41 10.79 -13.05 -6.49
C ARG A 41 9.67 -13.67 -7.29
N TRP A 42 9.48 -14.98 -7.12
CA TRP A 42 8.42 -15.70 -7.79
C TRP A 42 7.04 -15.23 -7.36
N ARG A 43 6.80 -15.08 -6.06
CA ARG A 43 5.57 -14.53 -5.51
C ARG A 43 5.27 -13.13 -6.07
N ALA A 44 6.26 -12.24 -6.08
CA ALA A 44 6.12 -10.89 -6.63
C ALA A 44 5.78 -10.93 -8.13
N TYR A 45 6.41 -11.83 -8.88
CA TYR A 45 6.12 -12.05 -10.29
C TYR A 45 4.66 -12.43 -10.53
N LEU A 46 4.14 -13.42 -9.79
CA LEU A 46 2.74 -13.85 -9.92
C LEU A 46 1.75 -12.73 -9.52
N ASN A 47 2.06 -11.99 -8.45
CA ASN A 47 1.24 -10.84 -8.05
C ASN A 47 1.22 -9.75 -9.12
N GLN A 48 2.36 -9.43 -9.71
CA GLN A 48 2.47 -8.43 -10.76
C GLN A 48 1.73 -8.84 -12.04
N LEU A 49 1.80 -10.10 -12.44
CA LEU A 49 1.04 -10.63 -13.58
C LEU A 49 -0.46 -10.51 -13.34
N SER A 50 -0.93 -10.99 -12.18
CA SER A 50 -2.34 -10.90 -11.78
C SER A 50 -2.85 -9.47 -11.76
N LEU A 51 -2.08 -8.58 -11.14
CA LEU A 51 -2.40 -7.16 -11.07
C LEU A 51 -2.52 -6.53 -12.45
N SER A 52 -1.54 -6.75 -13.33
CA SER A 52 -1.51 -6.16 -14.67
C SER A 52 -2.69 -6.61 -15.52
N ALA A 53 -3.00 -7.92 -15.49
CA ALA A 53 -4.09 -8.50 -16.28
C ALA A 53 -5.45 -7.98 -15.79
N VAL A 54 -5.68 -8.04 -14.46
CA VAL A 54 -6.96 -7.64 -13.87
C VAL A 54 -7.20 -6.13 -14.00
N LEU A 55 -6.20 -5.29 -13.75
CA LEU A 55 -6.35 -3.84 -13.95
C LEU A 55 -6.68 -3.48 -15.40
N THR A 56 -6.02 -4.11 -16.37
CA THR A 56 -6.29 -3.89 -17.79
C THR A 56 -7.74 -4.24 -18.14
N TRP A 57 -8.23 -5.37 -17.64
CA TRP A 57 -9.60 -5.80 -17.83
C TRP A 57 -10.62 -4.84 -17.19
N LEU A 58 -10.41 -4.46 -15.92
CA LEU A 58 -11.31 -3.54 -15.22
C LEU A 58 -11.42 -2.18 -15.91
N GLN A 59 -10.33 -1.67 -16.44
CA GLN A 59 -10.30 -0.40 -17.15
C GLN A 59 -10.96 -0.49 -18.53
N ALA A 60 -10.81 -1.63 -19.23
CA ALA A 60 -11.35 -1.81 -20.58
C ALA A 60 -12.86 -2.10 -20.60
N ASP A 61 -13.31 -3.03 -19.75
CA ASP A 61 -14.68 -3.57 -19.85
C ASP A 61 -15.69 -2.79 -19.00
N TYR A 62 -15.25 -2.20 -17.89
CA TYR A 62 -16.15 -1.52 -16.96
C TYR A 62 -15.95 -0.01 -16.89
N ASN A 63 -14.93 0.53 -17.58
CA ASN A 63 -14.54 1.95 -17.49
C ASN A 63 -14.39 2.44 -16.03
N PHE A 64 -14.06 1.52 -15.11
CA PHE A 64 -13.82 1.83 -13.72
C PHE A 64 -12.52 2.62 -13.57
N GLN A 65 -12.50 3.58 -12.67
CA GLN A 65 -11.26 4.16 -12.16
C GLN A 65 -10.62 3.15 -11.18
N ALA A 66 -10.25 1.99 -11.71
CA ALA A 66 -9.54 0.98 -10.94
C ALA A 66 -8.09 1.41 -10.77
N ALA A 67 -7.64 1.42 -9.54
CA ALA A 67 -6.26 1.71 -9.17
C ALA A 67 -5.73 0.65 -8.20
N THR A 68 -4.42 0.53 -8.10
CA THR A 68 -3.82 -0.20 -6.99
C THR A 68 -4.17 0.53 -5.70
N GLY A 69 -4.66 -0.20 -4.70
CA GLY A 69 -4.93 0.34 -3.36
C GLY A 69 -3.66 0.74 -2.59
N ALA A 70 -2.48 0.75 -3.24
CA ALA A 70 -1.21 1.00 -2.59
C ALA A 70 -0.18 1.61 -3.57
N THR A 71 0.80 2.32 -3.02
CA THR A 71 1.96 2.78 -3.78
C THR A 71 2.85 1.60 -4.22
N PRO A 72 3.69 1.72 -5.26
CA PRO A 72 4.62 0.65 -5.64
C PRO A 72 5.51 0.18 -4.49
N ALA A 73 5.96 1.08 -3.62
CA ALA A 73 6.76 0.74 -2.44
C ALA A 73 5.97 -0.11 -1.43
N ALA A 74 4.71 0.24 -1.18
CA ALA A 74 3.83 -0.52 -0.30
C ALA A 74 3.53 -1.93 -0.86
N LEU A 75 3.31 -2.07 -2.18
CA LEU A 75 3.16 -3.37 -2.84
C LEU A 75 4.40 -4.24 -2.65
N HIS A 76 5.60 -3.70 -2.92
CA HIS A 76 6.84 -4.46 -2.79
C HIS A 76 7.08 -4.92 -1.34
N SER A 77 6.83 -4.07 -0.36
CA SER A 77 6.98 -4.44 1.05
C SER A 77 5.97 -5.53 1.50
N CYS A 78 4.77 -5.56 0.91
CA CYS A 78 3.80 -6.64 1.12
C CYS A 78 4.27 -7.94 0.44
N TRP A 79 4.63 -7.90 -0.85
CA TRP A 79 5.01 -9.09 -1.62
C TRP A 79 6.29 -9.74 -1.12
N GLU A 80 7.17 -9.02 -0.43
CA GLU A 80 8.35 -9.61 0.21
C GLU A 80 7.98 -10.69 1.22
N VAL A 81 6.85 -10.57 1.92
CA VAL A 81 6.52 -11.44 3.05
C VAL A 81 5.16 -12.14 2.96
N THR A 82 4.21 -11.63 2.18
CA THR A 82 2.88 -12.23 2.01
C THR A 82 2.44 -12.24 0.56
N ASN A 83 1.43 -13.04 0.24
CA ASN A 83 0.83 -13.17 -1.10
C ASN A 83 -0.49 -12.41 -1.12
N GLY A 84 -0.75 -11.68 -2.20
CA GLY A 84 -1.99 -10.94 -2.43
C GLY A 84 -1.75 -9.47 -2.80
N THR A 85 -2.69 -8.92 -3.58
CA THR A 85 -2.63 -7.54 -4.08
C THR A 85 -4.00 -6.91 -4.03
N VAL A 86 -4.13 -5.78 -3.33
CA VAL A 86 -5.40 -5.04 -3.25
C VAL A 86 -5.56 -4.13 -4.46
N VAL A 87 -6.74 -4.19 -5.07
CA VAL A 87 -7.23 -3.29 -6.11
C VAL A 87 -8.46 -2.57 -5.58
N THR A 88 -8.48 -1.24 -5.68
CA THR A 88 -9.62 -0.40 -5.26
C THR A 88 -10.42 0.03 -6.47
N ILE A 89 -11.74 -0.13 -6.41
CA ILE A 89 -12.70 0.22 -7.46
C ILE A 89 -13.89 0.92 -6.81
N ASP A 90 -14.10 2.19 -7.10
CA ASP A 90 -15.24 2.96 -6.58
C ASP A 90 -15.43 2.81 -5.05
N GLY A 91 -14.33 2.79 -4.31
CA GLY A 91 -14.32 2.65 -2.85
C GLY A 91 -14.48 1.21 -2.33
N ILE A 92 -14.50 0.21 -3.21
CA ILE A 92 -14.53 -1.22 -2.87
C ILE A 92 -13.11 -1.78 -3.00
N GLU A 93 -12.68 -2.59 -2.06
CA GLU A 93 -11.38 -3.24 -2.06
C GLU A 93 -11.48 -4.72 -2.44
N LEU A 94 -10.77 -5.11 -3.50
CA LEU A 94 -10.66 -6.48 -3.98
C LEU A 94 -9.24 -6.98 -3.73
N LEU A 95 -9.05 -8.09 -3.03
CA LEU A 95 -7.75 -8.76 -2.94
C LEU A 95 -7.63 -9.81 -4.03
N LEU A 96 -6.67 -9.66 -4.90
CA LEU A 96 -6.24 -10.70 -5.83
C LEU A 96 -5.33 -11.67 -5.07
N VAL A 97 -5.67 -12.96 -5.07
CA VAL A 97 -4.88 -14.02 -4.42
C VAL A 97 -4.32 -14.95 -5.49
N PRO A 98 -3.12 -14.65 -6.04
CA PRO A 98 -2.55 -15.45 -7.11
C PRO A 98 -2.03 -16.80 -6.63
N SER A 99 -2.23 -17.84 -7.45
CA SER A 99 -1.72 -19.19 -7.26
C SER A 99 -1.44 -19.85 -8.62
N GLU A 100 -0.41 -20.69 -8.70
CA GLU A 100 -0.16 -21.57 -9.85
C GLU A 100 -0.84 -22.95 -9.69
N ALA A 101 -1.54 -23.17 -8.58
CA ALA A 101 -2.23 -24.43 -8.35
C ALA A 101 -3.29 -24.67 -9.44
N ILE A 102 -3.22 -25.83 -10.08
CA ILE A 102 -4.23 -26.28 -11.04
C ILE A 102 -5.53 -26.60 -10.31
N ASP A 103 -5.39 -27.13 -9.08
CA ASP A 103 -6.51 -27.45 -8.21
C ASP A 103 -7.09 -26.15 -7.58
N THR A 104 -8.36 -25.91 -7.84
CA THR A 104 -9.15 -24.78 -7.32
C THR A 104 -10.16 -25.24 -6.27
N SER A 105 -9.89 -26.36 -5.57
CA SER A 105 -10.77 -26.91 -4.55
C SER A 105 -10.90 -26.03 -3.30
N GLU A 106 -9.94 -25.12 -3.08
CA GLU A 106 -9.99 -24.16 -1.99
C GLU A 106 -9.43 -22.78 -2.39
N LEU A 107 -9.99 -21.71 -1.83
CA LEU A 107 -9.41 -20.37 -1.85
C LEU A 107 -8.62 -20.16 -0.56
N ARG A 108 -7.29 -20.06 -0.66
CA ARG A 108 -6.38 -19.94 0.47
C ARG A 108 -5.83 -18.52 0.60
N VAL A 109 -6.17 -17.85 1.71
CA VAL A 109 -5.87 -16.42 1.94
C VAL A 109 -4.96 -16.26 3.16
N PRO A 110 -3.82 -15.56 3.06
CA PRO A 110 -2.97 -15.26 4.20
C PRO A 110 -3.70 -14.47 5.29
N GLN A 111 -3.44 -14.80 6.56
CA GLN A 111 -4.09 -14.21 7.75
C GLN A 111 -3.96 -12.68 7.78
N GLU A 112 -2.88 -12.12 7.25
CA GLU A 112 -2.64 -10.68 7.19
C GLU A 112 -3.79 -9.93 6.49
N TRP A 113 -4.34 -10.51 5.44
CA TRP A 113 -5.46 -9.92 4.70
C TRP A 113 -6.82 -10.16 5.33
N VAL A 114 -6.89 -10.95 6.40
CA VAL A 114 -8.16 -11.33 7.05
C VAL A 114 -8.28 -10.72 8.45
N ASP A 115 -7.17 -10.66 9.19
CA ASP A 115 -7.18 -10.29 10.61
C ASP A 115 -6.47 -8.97 10.92
N LEU A 116 -6.02 -8.22 9.89
CA LEU A 116 -5.46 -6.88 10.09
C LEU A 116 -6.49 -5.82 9.69
N PRO A 117 -6.96 -4.96 10.63
CA PRO A 117 -8.05 -4.03 10.39
C PRO A 117 -7.86 -3.08 9.21
N LYS A 118 -6.62 -2.58 9.01
CA LYS A 118 -6.30 -1.65 7.91
C LYS A 118 -6.06 -2.33 6.56
N LEU A 119 -5.93 -3.66 6.51
CA LEU A 119 -5.58 -4.40 5.31
C LEU A 119 -6.67 -5.33 4.80
N ALA A 120 -7.69 -5.62 5.63
CA ALA A 120 -8.77 -6.53 5.25
C ALA A 120 -9.67 -5.91 4.15
N PRO A 121 -9.73 -6.51 2.96
CA PRO A 121 -10.53 -6.03 1.83
C PRO A 121 -12.00 -6.41 1.98
N ASP A 122 -12.84 -5.94 1.05
CA ASP A 122 -14.25 -6.34 0.95
C ASP A 122 -14.40 -7.75 0.38
N TYR A 123 -13.60 -8.06 -0.64
CA TYR A 123 -13.69 -9.32 -1.41
C TYR A 123 -12.32 -9.93 -1.65
N TYR A 124 -12.29 -11.25 -1.73
CA TYR A 124 -11.13 -12.06 -2.09
C TYR A 124 -11.38 -12.77 -3.41
N LEU A 125 -10.52 -12.58 -4.38
CA LEU A 125 -10.59 -13.21 -5.69
C LEU A 125 -9.52 -14.30 -5.81
N GLY A 126 -9.94 -15.53 -6.07
CA GLY A 126 -9.04 -16.62 -6.41
C GLY A 126 -8.53 -16.47 -7.84
N VAL A 127 -7.22 -16.30 -7.98
CA VAL A 127 -6.56 -16.01 -9.27
C VAL A 127 -5.57 -17.11 -9.57
N GLN A 128 -5.86 -17.91 -10.59
CA GLN A 128 -4.89 -18.86 -11.14
C GLN A 128 -4.02 -18.15 -12.17
N VAL A 129 -2.71 -18.36 -12.09
CA VAL A 129 -1.73 -17.76 -13.01
C VAL A 129 -0.95 -18.86 -13.70
N GLU A 130 -0.93 -18.83 -15.03
CA GLU A 130 -0.12 -19.75 -15.84
C GLU A 130 0.87 -18.93 -16.69
N PRO A 131 2.06 -18.63 -16.14
CA PRO A 131 3.01 -17.75 -16.79
C PRO A 131 3.58 -18.30 -18.10
N ASN A 132 3.72 -19.63 -18.21
CA ASN A 132 4.29 -20.27 -19.39
C ASN A 132 3.35 -20.22 -20.58
N GLU A 133 2.03 -20.25 -20.33
CA GLU A 133 1.00 -20.20 -21.34
C GLU A 133 0.43 -18.79 -21.54
N GLY A 134 0.83 -17.85 -20.70
CA GLY A 134 0.51 -16.43 -20.84
C GLY A 134 -0.94 -16.08 -20.53
N TRP A 135 -1.52 -16.64 -19.48
CA TRP A 135 -2.87 -16.29 -19.05
C TRP A 135 -3.04 -16.23 -17.51
N VAL A 136 -4.08 -15.50 -17.12
CA VAL A 136 -4.59 -15.40 -15.74
C VAL A 136 -6.07 -15.75 -15.77
N ARG A 137 -6.53 -16.57 -14.81
CA ARG A 137 -7.93 -16.94 -14.66
C ARG A 137 -8.44 -16.53 -13.27
N VAL A 138 -9.49 -15.69 -13.23
CA VAL A 138 -10.25 -15.46 -12.00
C VAL A 138 -11.35 -16.52 -11.94
N TRP A 139 -11.21 -17.47 -11.01
CA TRP A 139 -12.05 -18.63 -10.93
C TRP A 139 -13.17 -18.54 -9.89
N GLY A 140 -13.16 -17.49 -9.07
CA GLY A 140 -14.21 -17.24 -8.11
C GLY A 140 -13.81 -16.22 -7.05
N TYR A 141 -14.77 -15.85 -6.20
CA TYR A 141 -14.59 -14.89 -5.13
C TYR A 141 -15.43 -15.20 -3.90
N CYS A 142 -15.09 -14.60 -2.77
CA CYS A 142 -15.92 -14.53 -1.57
C CYS A 142 -15.78 -13.17 -0.88
N THR A 143 -16.71 -12.86 0.05
CA THR A 143 -16.59 -11.69 0.92
C THR A 143 -15.70 -12.00 2.13
N HIS A 144 -15.18 -10.95 2.78
CA HIS A 144 -14.47 -11.11 4.06
C HIS A 144 -15.35 -11.80 5.12
N ALA A 145 -16.62 -11.43 5.22
CA ALA A 145 -17.55 -12.04 6.16
C ALA A 145 -17.78 -13.55 5.88
N GLN A 146 -17.86 -13.95 4.61
CA GLN A 146 -17.97 -15.37 4.23
C GLN A 146 -16.71 -16.15 4.61
N LEU A 147 -15.52 -15.63 4.29
CA LEU A 147 -14.26 -16.26 4.64
C LEU A 147 -14.10 -16.44 6.17
N LYS A 148 -14.44 -15.40 6.95
CA LYS A 148 -14.38 -15.46 8.42
C LYS A 148 -15.39 -16.45 9.04
N SER A 149 -16.59 -16.57 8.47
CA SER A 149 -17.66 -17.39 9.05
C SER A 149 -17.68 -18.84 8.58
N ARG A 150 -17.22 -19.12 7.35
CA ARG A 150 -17.27 -20.44 6.73
C ARG A 150 -15.90 -21.06 6.49
N GLY A 151 -14.86 -20.25 6.38
CA GLY A 151 -13.50 -20.70 6.17
C GLY A 151 -12.92 -21.44 7.38
N SER A 152 -11.95 -22.30 7.12
CA SER A 152 -11.12 -22.94 8.13
C SER A 152 -9.79 -22.21 8.27
N TYR A 153 -9.27 -22.10 9.49
CA TYR A 153 -7.96 -21.49 9.75
C TYR A 153 -6.90 -22.56 9.97
N ASP A 154 -5.80 -22.45 9.21
CA ASP A 154 -4.63 -23.31 9.37
C ASP A 154 -3.51 -22.53 10.09
N PRO A 155 -3.18 -22.87 11.36
CA PRO A 155 -2.14 -22.20 12.12
C PRO A 155 -0.72 -22.49 11.63
N SER A 156 -0.53 -23.54 10.82
CA SER A 156 0.83 -23.96 10.38
C SER A 156 1.45 -22.98 9.40
N ASP A 157 0.66 -22.37 8.53
CA ASP A 157 1.08 -21.35 7.59
C ASP A 157 0.29 -20.03 7.74
N ARG A 158 -0.58 -19.95 8.75
CA ARG A 158 -1.42 -18.78 9.04
C ARG A 158 -2.22 -18.33 7.82
N ALA A 159 -3.03 -19.22 7.30
CA ALA A 159 -3.94 -18.95 6.22
C ALA A 159 -5.38 -19.38 6.56
N TYR A 160 -6.33 -18.67 5.97
CA TYR A 160 -7.73 -19.09 5.93
C TYR A 160 -7.99 -19.82 4.62
N SER A 161 -8.70 -20.93 4.65
CA SER A 161 -9.14 -21.70 3.48
C SER A 161 -10.65 -21.68 3.40
N LEU A 162 -11.20 -21.40 2.23
CA LEU A 162 -12.61 -21.54 1.91
C LEU A 162 -12.78 -22.61 0.83
N ASP A 163 -13.62 -23.60 1.09
CA ASP A 163 -13.93 -24.68 0.14
C ASP A 163 -14.56 -24.11 -1.14
N GLU A 164 -14.27 -24.74 -2.29
CA GLU A 164 -14.77 -24.28 -3.59
C GLU A 164 -16.29 -24.22 -3.68
N THR A 165 -17.00 -25.03 -2.91
CA THR A 165 -18.48 -25.05 -2.85
C THR A 165 -19.05 -23.80 -2.19
N ASP A 166 -18.28 -23.11 -1.36
CA ASP A 166 -18.64 -21.85 -0.72
C ASP A 166 -18.12 -20.61 -1.48
N VAL A 167 -17.31 -20.82 -2.52
CA VAL A 167 -16.80 -19.75 -3.40
C VAL A 167 -17.81 -19.44 -4.50
N ILE A 168 -18.09 -18.16 -4.75
CA ILE A 168 -18.96 -17.72 -5.85
C ILE A 168 -18.13 -17.72 -7.12
N LYS A 169 -18.52 -18.59 -8.09
CA LYS A 169 -17.72 -18.85 -9.29
C LYS A 169 -17.82 -17.74 -10.36
N ASP A 170 -18.93 -17.02 -10.44
CA ASP A 170 -19.16 -15.99 -11.47
C ASP A 170 -18.88 -14.58 -10.92
N ILE A 171 -17.80 -13.95 -11.41
CA ILE A 171 -17.42 -12.59 -11.01
C ILE A 171 -18.49 -11.53 -11.35
N ASN A 172 -19.34 -11.77 -12.34
CA ASN A 172 -20.42 -10.84 -12.68
C ASN A 172 -21.46 -10.72 -11.57
N VAL A 173 -21.63 -11.78 -10.78
CA VAL A 173 -22.53 -11.76 -9.61
C VAL A 173 -22.07 -10.71 -8.59
N LEU A 174 -20.76 -10.47 -8.44
CA LEU A 174 -20.22 -9.43 -7.56
C LEU A 174 -20.76 -8.06 -7.97
N TRP A 175 -20.67 -7.72 -9.26
CA TRP A 175 -21.11 -6.41 -9.76
C TRP A 175 -22.62 -6.23 -9.63
N VAL A 176 -23.39 -7.27 -9.97
CA VAL A 176 -24.85 -7.24 -9.82
C VAL A 176 -25.27 -7.11 -8.36
N SER A 177 -24.64 -7.86 -7.46
CA SER A 177 -24.93 -7.78 -6.02
C SER A 177 -24.64 -6.39 -5.48
N ARG A 178 -23.54 -5.77 -5.87
CA ARG A 178 -23.20 -4.40 -5.47
C ARG A 178 -24.17 -3.36 -5.98
N GLN A 179 -24.69 -3.52 -7.20
CA GLN A 179 -25.70 -2.63 -7.75
C GLN A 179 -27.08 -2.76 -7.05
N LEU A 180 -27.46 -3.99 -6.72
CA LEU A 180 -28.76 -4.26 -6.11
C LEU A 180 -28.76 -4.05 -4.59
N CYS A 181 -27.65 -4.34 -3.92
CA CYS A 181 -27.50 -4.31 -2.47
C CYS A 181 -26.21 -3.56 -2.05
N PRO A 182 -26.08 -2.26 -2.35
CA PRO A 182 -24.85 -1.50 -2.09
C PRO A 182 -24.49 -1.41 -0.60
N GLU A 183 -25.47 -1.51 0.28
CA GLU A 183 -25.31 -1.40 1.73
C GLU A 183 -25.10 -2.77 2.42
N GLU A 184 -25.03 -3.87 1.66
CA GLU A 184 -24.80 -5.19 2.26
C GLU A 184 -23.38 -5.26 2.86
N PRO A 185 -23.26 -5.62 4.17
CA PRO A 185 -21.97 -5.70 4.83
C PRO A 185 -21.10 -6.81 4.24
N THR A 186 -19.93 -6.45 3.75
CA THR A 186 -18.94 -7.38 3.18
C THR A 186 -17.92 -7.85 4.22
N LYS A 187 -17.67 -7.02 5.25
CA LYS A 187 -16.63 -7.25 6.28
C LYS A 187 -17.22 -7.76 7.59
N ALA A 188 -16.60 -8.77 8.18
CA ALA A 188 -16.83 -9.18 9.56
C ALA A 188 -16.02 -8.29 10.52
N ALA A 189 -16.37 -8.33 11.81
CA ALA A 189 -15.58 -7.65 12.84
C ALA A 189 -14.17 -8.25 12.96
N ILE A 190 -13.18 -7.38 13.14
CA ILE A 190 -11.76 -7.75 13.33
C ILE A 190 -11.34 -7.18 14.67
N ASP A 191 -10.63 -8.00 15.47
CA ASP A 191 -10.11 -7.58 16.76
C ASP A 191 -8.97 -6.56 16.58
N PRO A 192 -8.88 -5.53 17.44
CA PRO A 192 -7.81 -4.55 17.37
C PRO A 192 -6.46 -5.20 17.71
N LEU A 193 -5.41 -4.70 17.06
CA LEU A 193 -4.04 -5.13 17.32
C LEU A 193 -3.48 -4.49 18.61
N PRO A 194 -2.53 -5.15 19.29
CA PRO A 194 -1.82 -4.53 20.41
C PRO A 194 -0.91 -3.41 19.90
N THR A 195 -0.77 -2.36 20.71
CA THR A 195 0.24 -1.32 20.47
C THR A 195 1.64 -1.92 20.57
N LEU A 196 2.50 -1.62 19.61
CA LEU A 196 3.89 -2.06 19.57
C LEU A 196 4.81 -0.87 19.85
N ALA A 197 5.50 -0.90 21.00
CA ALA A 197 6.46 0.15 21.36
C ALA A 197 7.68 0.14 20.42
N LEU A 198 8.30 1.31 20.22
CA LEU A 198 9.38 1.54 19.26
C LEU A 198 10.58 0.59 19.46
N ASP A 199 11.06 0.43 20.68
CA ASP A 199 12.18 -0.45 21.02
C ASP A 199 11.91 -1.91 20.65
N ARG A 200 10.67 -2.36 20.85
CA ARG A 200 10.23 -3.71 20.48
C ARG A 200 10.11 -3.86 18.97
N ALA A 201 9.59 -2.84 18.28
CA ALA A 201 9.52 -2.82 16.81
C ALA A 201 10.93 -2.90 16.20
N GLU A 202 11.89 -2.10 16.69
CA GLU A 202 13.28 -2.13 16.24
C GLU A 202 13.94 -3.49 16.43
N ASN A 203 13.75 -4.13 17.60
CA ASN A 203 14.25 -5.48 17.85
C ASN A 203 13.66 -6.52 16.87
N LEU A 204 12.37 -6.42 16.59
CA LEU A 204 11.71 -7.29 15.60
C LEU A 204 12.24 -7.04 14.19
N LEU A 205 12.39 -5.78 13.80
CA LEU A 205 12.92 -5.39 12.49
C LEU A 205 14.34 -5.93 12.28
N GLN A 206 15.24 -5.79 13.25
CA GLN A 206 16.61 -6.33 13.16
C GLN A 206 16.61 -7.85 13.01
N ARG A 207 15.78 -8.55 13.80
CA ARG A 207 15.69 -10.01 13.74
C ARG A 207 15.06 -10.53 12.46
N LEU A 208 13.91 -9.97 12.05
CA LEU A 208 13.13 -10.44 10.91
C LEU A 208 13.66 -9.91 9.58
N GLY A 209 14.37 -8.77 9.60
CA GLY A 209 15.04 -8.17 8.45
C GLY A 209 16.24 -8.99 7.95
N ASN A 210 16.72 -9.96 8.72
CA ASN A 210 17.76 -10.87 8.26
C ASN A 210 17.20 -11.79 7.16
N PRO A 211 17.75 -11.78 5.92
CA PRO A 211 17.23 -12.58 4.81
C PRO A 211 17.35 -14.10 5.02
N THR A 212 18.14 -14.56 6.01
CA THR A 212 18.19 -15.98 6.38
C THR A 212 16.90 -16.46 7.07
N VAL A 213 16.07 -15.55 7.60
CA VAL A 213 14.74 -15.86 8.08
C VAL A 213 13.80 -15.96 6.89
N LEU A 214 13.58 -17.17 6.38
CA LEU A 214 12.83 -17.39 5.14
C LEU A 214 11.38 -16.95 5.24
N ASN A 215 10.72 -17.24 6.37
CA ASN A 215 9.32 -16.91 6.63
C ASN A 215 9.18 -16.00 7.86
N PRO A 216 9.45 -14.70 7.75
CA PRO A 216 9.40 -13.77 8.88
C PRO A 216 8.00 -13.71 9.53
N ARG A 217 6.93 -13.85 8.72
CA ARG A 217 5.56 -13.85 9.18
C ARG A 217 5.24 -14.98 10.16
N LEU A 218 5.94 -16.10 10.09
CA LEU A 218 5.75 -17.26 10.97
C LEU A 218 6.72 -17.29 12.17
N ALA A 219 7.74 -16.42 12.17
CA ALA A 219 8.81 -16.46 13.16
C ALA A 219 8.46 -15.85 14.53
N VAL A 220 7.34 -15.14 14.63
CA VAL A 220 6.84 -14.48 15.85
C VAL A 220 5.33 -14.65 15.98
N PRO A 221 4.72 -14.52 17.17
CA PRO A 221 3.25 -14.57 17.33
C PRO A 221 2.52 -13.56 16.45
N PHE A 222 1.36 -13.96 15.91
CA PHE A 222 0.60 -13.12 14.96
C PHE A 222 0.29 -11.71 15.48
N PRO A 223 -0.13 -11.48 16.73
CA PRO A 223 -0.42 -10.12 17.19
C PRO A 223 0.78 -9.16 17.10
N LEU A 224 2.00 -9.67 17.33
CA LEU A 224 3.24 -8.87 17.20
C LEU A 224 3.61 -8.67 15.72
N TRP A 225 3.48 -9.72 14.93
CA TRP A 225 3.67 -9.64 13.49
C TRP A 225 2.69 -8.69 12.85
N GLY A 226 1.40 -8.80 13.18
CA GLY A 226 0.34 -7.96 12.65
C GLY A 226 0.56 -6.49 12.95
N ALA A 227 0.88 -6.15 14.21
CA ALA A 227 1.17 -4.77 14.60
C ALA A 227 2.39 -4.19 13.87
N LEU A 228 3.43 -4.99 13.63
CA LEU A 228 4.58 -4.59 12.83
C LEU A 228 4.22 -4.40 11.35
N PHE A 229 3.49 -5.36 10.79
CA PHE A 229 3.18 -5.43 9.35
C PHE A 229 2.13 -4.41 8.92
N GLU A 230 1.12 -4.15 9.75
CA GLU A 230 0.09 -3.15 9.47
C GLU A 230 0.65 -1.72 9.47
N HIS A 231 1.76 -1.48 10.17
CA HIS A 231 2.46 -0.22 10.14
C HIS A 231 3.32 -0.11 8.87
N GLY A 232 2.86 0.62 7.86
CA GLY A 232 3.50 0.72 6.54
C GLY A 232 4.97 1.11 6.59
N GLY A 233 5.35 2.06 7.45
CA GLY A 233 6.74 2.47 7.62
C GLY A 233 7.65 1.37 8.19
N TRP A 234 7.17 0.58 9.14
CA TRP A 234 7.93 -0.58 9.65
C TRP A 234 7.97 -1.72 8.65
N ARG A 235 6.88 -1.95 7.91
CA ARG A 235 6.85 -2.91 6.81
C ARG A 235 7.85 -2.54 5.72
N GLN A 236 7.92 -1.25 5.33
CA GLN A 236 8.91 -0.76 4.39
C GLN A 236 10.33 -0.93 4.92
N ARG A 237 10.58 -0.63 6.20
CA ARG A 237 11.89 -0.83 6.83
C ARG A 237 12.30 -2.30 6.87
N LEU A 238 11.36 -3.20 7.14
CA LEU A 238 11.58 -4.64 7.08
C LEU A 238 12.04 -5.07 5.67
N TYR A 239 11.36 -4.59 4.65
CA TYR A 239 11.71 -4.85 3.25
C TYR A 239 13.13 -4.36 2.93
N ASP A 240 13.47 -3.12 3.29
CA ASP A 240 14.79 -2.55 3.06
C ASP A 240 15.91 -3.36 3.73
N LEU A 241 15.71 -3.77 4.99
CA LEU A 241 16.66 -4.61 5.72
C LEU A 241 16.86 -5.97 5.04
N ARG A 242 15.80 -6.60 4.54
CA ARG A 242 15.87 -7.87 3.81
C ARG A 242 16.62 -7.76 2.50
N LEU A 243 16.62 -6.58 1.89
CA LEU A 243 17.43 -6.25 0.71
C LEU A 243 18.87 -5.83 1.04
N GLY A 244 19.27 -5.84 2.32
CA GLY A 244 20.59 -5.40 2.77
C GLY A 244 20.76 -3.86 2.76
N LYS A 245 19.69 -3.10 2.63
CA LYS A 245 19.69 -1.63 2.70
C LYS A 245 19.66 -1.21 4.19
N ASN A 246 20.82 -1.05 4.78
CA ASN A 246 20.92 -0.71 6.21
C ASN A 246 20.72 0.79 6.47
N ASP A 247 21.00 1.62 5.50
CA ASP A 247 20.88 3.07 5.65
C ASP A 247 19.41 3.49 5.74
N LEU A 248 19.13 4.31 6.74
CA LEU A 248 17.83 4.95 6.86
C LEU A 248 17.78 6.13 5.91
N TRP A 249 16.79 6.16 5.04
CA TRP A 249 16.52 7.33 4.21
C TRP A 249 16.16 8.53 5.11
N SER A 250 16.78 9.69 4.87
CA SER A 250 16.44 10.93 5.57
C SER A 250 16.09 12.05 4.60
N ILE A 251 15.14 12.89 5.01
CA ILE A 251 14.71 14.07 4.26
C ILE A 251 15.88 15.01 4.02
N GLN A 252 16.75 15.19 5.00
CA GLN A 252 17.92 16.06 4.87
C GLN A 252 18.88 15.59 3.78
N GLN A 253 19.18 14.29 3.73
CA GLN A 253 20.03 13.72 2.67
C GLN A 253 19.36 13.88 1.30
N TRP A 254 18.05 13.66 1.22
CA TRP A 254 17.32 13.79 -0.04
C TRP A 254 17.26 15.23 -0.55
N LEU A 255 17.07 16.20 0.33
CA LEU A 255 17.07 17.62 -0.05
C LEU A 255 18.45 18.08 -0.58
N GLN A 256 19.54 17.46 -0.11
CA GLN A 256 20.91 17.76 -0.54
C GLN A 256 21.31 17.05 -1.84
N THR A 257 20.73 15.90 -2.14
CA THR A 257 21.03 15.10 -3.34
C THR A 257 20.07 15.45 -4.49
N ARG A 258 20.55 15.42 -5.75
CA ARG A 258 19.73 15.76 -6.92
C ARG A 258 18.73 14.67 -7.33
N VAL A 259 18.93 13.44 -6.91
CA VAL A 259 18.07 12.29 -7.31
C VAL A 259 17.93 11.32 -6.13
N SER A 260 16.70 11.04 -5.74
CA SER A 260 16.39 9.89 -4.87
C SER A 260 15.26 9.10 -5.51
N GLU A 261 15.59 7.94 -6.05
CA GLU A 261 14.62 6.96 -6.54
C GLU A 261 13.64 6.54 -5.44
N VAL A 262 14.13 6.48 -4.19
CA VAL A 262 13.30 6.09 -3.02
C VAL A 262 12.18 7.08 -2.74
N ALA A 263 12.48 8.40 -2.77
CA ALA A 263 11.45 9.41 -2.57
C ALA A 263 10.38 9.36 -3.66
N GLY A 264 10.78 9.17 -4.92
CA GLY A 264 9.87 9.01 -6.05
C GLY A 264 8.98 7.76 -5.92
N GLN A 265 9.54 6.64 -5.45
CA GLN A 265 8.79 5.40 -5.20
C GLN A 265 7.75 5.57 -4.07
N LEU A 266 8.05 6.43 -3.10
CA LEU A 266 7.13 6.81 -2.03
C LEU A 266 6.13 7.90 -2.45
N GLY A 267 6.22 8.44 -3.67
CA GLY A 267 5.32 9.47 -4.18
C GLY A 267 5.66 10.89 -3.73
N TRP A 268 6.88 11.12 -3.21
CA TRP A 268 7.34 12.45 -2.84
C TRP A 268 8.07 13.13 -3.99
N GLY A 269 7.75 14.42 -4.21
CA GLY A 269 8.42 15.32 -5.13
C GLY A 269 9.30 16.37 -4.43
N LYS A 270 10.18 17.01 -5.16
CA LYS A 270 11.01 18.11 -4.69
C LYS A 270 10.68 19.38 -5.46
N LEU A 271 10.33 20.45 -4.77
CA LEU A 271 10.20 21.80 -5.33
C LEU A 271 11.38 22.65 -4.87
N GLU A 272 12.04 23.33 -5.81
CA GLU A 272 13.03 24.37 -5.50
C GLU A 272 12.31 25.72 -5.47
N PHE A 273 12.20 26.31 -4.30
CA PHE A 273 11.64 27.64 -4.14
C PHE A 273 12.73 28.68 -4.36
N GLN A 274 12.66 29.40 -5.47
CA GLN A 274 13.46 30.65 -5.63
C GLN A 274 12.65 31.77 -4.99
N PRO A 275 13.13 32.37 -3.90
CA PRO A 275 12.49 33.57 -3.38
C PRO A 275 12.57 34.65 -4.47
N SER A 276 11.42 35.16 -4.92
CA SER A 276 11.33 36.25 -5.88
C SER A 276 12.00 37.49 -5.27
N ALA A 277 13.23 37.76 -5.67
CA ALA A 277 13.94 38.99 -5.31
C ALA A 277 13.27 40.18 -6.01
N ILE A 278 12.18 40.68 -5.44
CA ILE A 278 11.67 42.00 -5.77
C ILE A 278 12.48 43.00 -4.93
N GLY A 279 13.56 43.49 -5.53
CA GLY A 279 14.19 44.76 -5.15
C GLY A 279 15.10 44.78 -3.94
N ALA A 280 16.27 44.13 -3.98
CA ALA A 280 17.44 44.58 -3.23
C ALA A 280 18.74 44.21 -3.98
N LYS A 281 19.43 45.16 -4.49
CA LYS A 281 20.84 45.04 -4.92
C LYS A 281 21.67 44.78 -3.66
N GLY A 282 22.25 43.59 -3.51
CA GLY A 282 23.28 43.30 -2.53
C GLY A 282 22.90 42.28 -1.44
N ALA A 283 22.34 41.12 -1.80
CA ALA A 283 22.27 39.98 -0.89
C ALA A 283 22.98 38.79 -1.53
N GLU A 284 23.94 38.26 -0.78
CA GLU A 284 24.57 36.96 -1.01
C GLU A 284 23.52 35.91 -1.33
N SER A 285 23.84 34.97 -2.22
CA SER A 285 23.01 33.83 -2.65
C SER A 285 22.14 33.27 -1.53
N ALA A 286 20.87 33.65 -1.50
CA ALA A 286 19.90 32.93 -0.71
C ALA A 286 19.82 31.52 -1.30
N THR A 287 20.30 30.55 -0.56
CA THR A 287 20.26 29.16 -0.92
C THR A 287 18.77 28.78 -1.11
N ALA A 288 18.39 28.39 -2.33
CA ALA A 288 17.03 27.98 -2.62
C ALA A 288 16.60 26.90 -1.62
N ALA A 289 15.61 27.21 -0.80
CA ALA A 289 15.09 26.22 0.15
C ALA A 289 14.35 25.13 -0.65
N ALA A 290 14.83 23.92 -0.57
CA ALA A 290 14.15 22.78 -1.18
C ALA A 290 13.00 22.30 -0.27
N ILE A 291 11.83 22.12 -0.86
CA ILE A 291 10.59 21.72 -0.20
C ILE A 291 10.23 20.32 -0.66
N LEU A 292 9.88 19.45 0.26
CA LEU A 292 9.32 18.13 -0.02
C LEU A 292 7.82 18.29 -0.26
N THR A 293 7.31 17.69 -1.33
CA THR A 293 5.88 17.78 -1.67
C THR A 293 5.30 16.41 -1.99
N ARG A 294 4.04 16.20 -1.61
CA ARG A 294 3.27 15.00 -1.95
C ARG A 294 1.88 15.38 -2.42
N GLN A 295 1.51 14.87 -3.59
CA GLN A 295 0.16 15.01 -4.11
C GLN A 295 -0.73 13.95 -3.47
N LEU A 296 -1.94 14.35 -3.03
CA LEU A 296 -2.91 13.51 -2.35
C LEU A 296 -4.27 13.68 -3.00
N THR A 297 -5.05 12.62 -3.08
CA THR A 297 -6.47 12.66 -3.43
C THR A 297 -7.29 12.36 -2.19
N ILE A 298 -8.22 13.24 -1.83
CA ILE A 298 -9.10 13.07 -0.68
C ILE A 298 -10.51 13.35 -1.14
N ALA A 299 -11.40 12.35 -1.07
CA ALA A 299 -12.78 12.43 -1.55
C ALA A 299 -12.86 12.99 -3.00
N GLY A 300 -12.02 12.48 -3.89
CA GLY A 300 -11.97 12.87 -5.30
C GLY A 300 -11.39 14.25 -5.59
N LYS A 301 -10.84 14.96 -4.58
CA LYS A 301 -10.19 16.26 -4.74
C LYS A 301 -8.69 16.18 -4.50
N ALA A 302 -7.93 16.98 -5.27
CA ALA A 302 -6.48 17.04 -5.17
C ALA A 302 -6.01 18.00 -4.09
N TYR A 303 -5.11 17.51 -3.22
CA TYR A 303 -4.43 18.27 -2.17
C TYR A 303 -2.91 18.08 -2.29
N GLU A 304 -2.17 18.95 -1.64
CA GLU A 304 -0.71 18.87 -1.57
C GLU A 304 -0.26 18.99 -0.12
N LEU A 305 0.50 17.99 0.34
CA LEU A 305 1.21 18.03 1.61
C LEU A 305 2.65 18.50 1.33
N ARG A 306 3.09 19.51 2.07
CA ARG A 306 4.44 20.08 1.98
C ARG A 306 5.19 19.90 3.29
N VAL A 307 6.47 19.55 3.21
CA VAL A 307 7.38 19.53 4.36
C VAL A 307 8.49 20.53 4.08
N ILE A 308 8.52 21.60 4.88
CA ILE A 308 9.30 22.81 4.65
C ILE A 308 10.26 22.99 5.81
N PRO A 309 11.59 23.08 5.58
CA PRO A 309 12.52 23.45 6.65
C PRO A 309 12.30 24.90 7.08
N HIS A 310 12.39 25.18 8.37
CA HIS A 310 12.29 26.55 8.86
C HIS A 310 13.56 27.35 8.53
N GLU A 311 13.40 28.56 7.96
CA GLU A 311 14.52 29.35 7.44
C GLU A 311 15.54 29.79 8.50
N GLN A 312 15.10 30.02 9.74
CA GLN A 312 15.92 30.64 10.80
C GLN A 312 16.21 29.67 11.97
N LEU A 313 15.47 28.58 12.10
CA LEU A 313 15.59 27.63 13.21
C LEU A 313 15.99 26.27 12.67
N ALA A 314 17.25 25.90 12.88
CA ALA A 314 17.74 24.58 12.48
C ALA A 314 16.99 23.47 13.26
N GLY A 315 16.60 22.41 12.57
CA GLY A 315 15.84 21.30 13.16
C GLY A 315 14.34 21.54 13.32
N VAL A 316 13.83 22.73 12.94
CA VAL A 316 12.38 23.00 12.94
C VAL A 316 11.82 22.80 11.53
N TRP A 317 10.71 22.10 11.44
CA TRP A 317 10.04 21.77 10.19
C TRP A 317 8.57 22.15 10.24
N ARG A 318 8.04 22.62 9.11
CA ARG A 318 6.62 22.89 8.92
C ARG A 318 6.02 21.85 8.00
N PHE A 319 4.98 21.18 8.46
CA PHE A 319 4.09 20.36 7.65
C PHE A 319 2.88 21.21 7.28
N GLU A 320 2.61 21.35 5.99
CA GLU A 320 1.52 22.21 5.49
C GLU A 320 0.67 21.45 4.48
N LEU A 321 -0.64 21.35 4.75
CA LEU A 321 -1.63 20.82 3.82
C LEU A 321 -2.35 21.97 3.15
N GLN A 322 -2.48 21.93 1.83
CA GLN A 322 -3.25 22.88 1.03
C GLN A 322 -3.98 22.17 -0.11
N THR A 323 -4.93 22.86 -0.74
CA THR A 323 -5.55 22.38 -1.98
C THR A 323 -4.58 22.52 -3.14
N ALA A 324 -4.58 21.60 -4.10
CA ALA A 324 -3.74 21.69 -5.30
C ALA A 324 -4.20 22.80 -6.28
N LEU A 325 -5.46 23.22 -6.20
CA LEU A 325 -6.02 24.27 -7.05
C LEU A 325 -5.96 25.63 -6.35
N MET A 326 -5.43 26.64 -7.05
CA MET A 326 -5.37 28.01 -6.54
C MET A 326 -6.77 28.58 -6.26
N GLY A 327 -6.97 29.09 -5.05
CA GLY A 327 -8.21 29.72 -4.64
C GLY A 327 -9.23 28.78 -3.98
N ASP A 328 -9.03 27.48 -4.04
CA ASP A 328 -9.82 26.52 -3.29
C ASP A 328 -9.46 26.55 -1.80
N ARG A 329 -10.36 26.05 -0.98
CA ARG A 329 -10.19 25.96 0.48
C ARG A 329 -10.37 24.55 0.97
N ILE A 330 -9.62 24.20 2.02
CA ILE A 330 -9.80 22.96 2.77
C ILE A 330 -11.12 23.07 3.54
N PRO A 331 -12.06 22.14 3.37
CA PRO A 331 -13.34 22.16 4.08
C PRO A 331 -13.19 22.06 5.60
N GLY A 332 -14.19 22.50 6.37
CA GLY A 332 -14.26 22.21 7.80
C GLY A 332 -14.37 20.70 8.04
N GLY A 333 -13.78 20.22 9.13
CA GLY A 333 -13.70 18.80 9.48
C GLY A 333 -12.39 18.12 9.07
N PHE A 334 -11.57 18.77 8.25
CA PHE A 334 -10.22 18.25 7.95
C PHE A 334 -9.31 18.42 9.16
N LYS A 335 -8.40 17.45 9.32
CA LYS A 335 -7.38 17.45 10.36
C LYS A 335 -6.05 17.01 9.75
N LEU A 336 -4.99 17.74 10.05
CA LEU A 336 -3.62 17.30 9.85
C LEU A 336 -3.07 16.91 11.21
N ARG A 337 -2.41 15.74 11.31
CA ARG A 337 -1.82 15.24 12.54
C ARG A 337 -0.42 14.70 12.29
N LEU A 338 0.46 14.90 13.26
CA LEU A 338 1.77 14.26 13.33
C LEU A 338 1.82 13.34 14.55
N LEU A 339 2.47 12.20 14.39
CA LEU A 339 2.65 11.19 15.44
C LEU A 339 4.12 10.79 15.51
N THR A 340 4.54 10.27 16.65
CA THR A 340 5.82 9.59 16.76
C THR A 340 5.85 8.34 15.87
N GLU A 341 7.02 7.74 15.69
CA GLU A 341 7.17 6.53 14.88
C GLU A 341 6.29 5.36 15.37
N ASP A 342 6.03 5.27 16.66
CA ASP A 342 5.13 4.27 17.27
C ASP A 342 3.68 4.76 17.44
N LEU A 343 3.30 5.75 16.64
CA LEU A 343 1.95 6.31 16.53
C LEU A 343 1.43 6.95 17.84
N GLN A 344 2.32 7.46 18.70
CA GLN A 344 1.91 8.17 19.89
C GLN A 344 1.74 9.66 19.60
N PRO A 345 0.68 10.30 20.15
CA PRO A 345 0.51 11.74 20.05
C PRO A 345 1.52 12.47 20.95
N PHE A 346 1.87 13.69 20.57
CA PHE A 346 2.67 14.62 21.35
C PHE A 346 2.02 16.01 21.42
N GLU A 347 2.58 16.93 22.19
CA GLU A 347 2.00 18.27 22.37
C GLU A 347 1.98 19.05 21.05
N ASN A 348 0.85 19.70 20.75
CA ASN A 348 0.62 20.49 19.51
C ASN A 348 0.82 19.67 18.20
N ASN A 349 0.51 18.40 18.23
CA ASN A 349 0.71 17.49 17.11
C ASN A 349 -0.40 17.51 16.06
N GLU A 350 -1.44 18.35 16.22
CA GLU A 350 -2.56 18.41 15.27
C GLU A 350 -3.05 19.84 14.97
N ASP A 351 -3.53 20.06 13.76
CA ASP A 351 -4.26 21.25 13.33
C ASP A 351 -5.57 20.84 12.67
N VAL A 352 -6.68 21.49 13.06
CA VAL A 352 -8.05 21.11 12.69
C VAL A 352 -8.76 22.28 12.03
N ALA A 353 -9.26 22.04 10.82
CA ALA A 353 -10.14 22.99 10.12
C ALA A 353 -11.55 23.00 10.73
N THR A 354 -11.85 23.94 11.63
CA THR A 354 -13.20 24.12 12.18
C THR A 354 -14.17 24.79 11.18
N ARG A 355 -13.64 25.40 10.12
CA ARG A 355 -14.34 26.05 8.99
C ARG A 355 -13.46 25.93 7.74
N ALA A 356 -13.93 26.37 6.59
CA ALA A 356 -13.12 26.39 5.39
C ALA A 356 -11.89 27.30 5.55
N VAL A 357 -10.68 26.75 5.42
CA VAL A 357 -9.40 27.41 5.57
C VAL A 357 -8.55 27.30 4.29
N GLU A 358 -7.56 28.17 4.13
CA GLU A 358 -6.65 28.10 2.99
C GLU A 358 -5.62 26.97 3.14
N ARG A 359 -5.20 26.70 4.38
CA ARG A 359 -4.21 25.69 4.72
C ARG A 359 -4.37 25.21 6.17
N LEU A 360 -3.87 24.02 6.45
CA LEU A 360 -3.56 23.51 7.80
C LEU A 360 -2.05 23.37 7.91
N PHE A 361 -1.48 23.67 9.09
CA PHE A 361 -0.04 23.48 9.28
C PHE A 361 0.33 23.19 10.72
N ILE A 362 1.42 22.43 10.87
CA ILE A 362 2.05 22.12 12.16
C ILE A 362 3.52 22.44 12.06
N GLU A 363 4.08 23.14 13.05
CA GLU A 363 5.51 23.35 13.20
C GLU A 363 6.04 22.48 14.33
N VAL A 364 7.09 21.76 14.06
CA VAL A 364 7.68 20.82 15.01
C VAL A 364 9.20 20.88 14.99
N ALA A 365 9.83 20.87 16.18
CA ALA A 365 11.26 20.69 16.31
C ALA A 365 11.56 19.19 16.32
N ILE A 366 12.50 18.76 15.48
CA ILE A 366 12.79 17.35 15.23
C ILE A 366 14.29 17.12 15.44
N GLU A 367 14.63 16.10 16.21
CA GLU A 367 16.02 15.69 16.41
C GLU A 367 16.57 14.92 15.20
N PRO A 368 17.89 14.97 14.94
CA PRO A 368 18.49 14.18 13.87
C PRO A 368 18.21 12.68 14.03
N ARG A 369 17.72 12.05 12.95
CA ARG A 369 17.29 10.63 12.87
C ARG A 369 15.94 10.33 13.51
N GLU A 370 15.27 11.27 14.09
CA GLU A 370 13.90 11.10 14.58
C GLU A 370 12.96 10.82 13.43
N GLY A 371 12.01 9.90 13.63
CA GLY A 371 10.98 9.54 12.67
C GLY A 371 9.64 10.09 13.08
N LEU A 372 8.94 10.73 12.14
CA LEU A 372 7.56 11.16 12.31
C LEU A 372 6.64 10.48 11.30
N VAL A 373 5.43 10.21 11.73
CA VAL A 373 4.30 9.76 10.90
C VAL A 373 3.34 10.94 10.73
N TRP A 374 2.83 11.13 9.51
CA TRP A 374 1.77 12.11 9.24
C TRP A 374 0.46 11.39 8.93
N GLU A 375 -0.64 11.97 9.37
CA GLU A 375 -2.00 11.51 9.08
C GLU A 375 -2.88 12.71 8.69
N ILE A 376 -3.87 12.47 7.83
CA ILE A 376 -4.89 13.45 7.45
C ILE A 376 -6.26 12.80 7.60
N GLU A 377 -7.19 13.50 8.20
CA GLU A 377 -8.61 13.12 8.24
C GLU A 377 -9.43 14.12 7.39
N PRO A 378 -10.27 13.65 6.45
CA PRO A 378 -10.44 12.26 6.02
C PRO A 378 -9.17 11.66 5.41
N LEU A 379 -9.01 10.33 5.50
CA LEU A 379 -7.83 9.65 4.96
C LEU A 379 -7.71 9.87 3.45
N PRO A 380 -6.50 10.17 2.94
CA PRO A 380 -6.24 10.17 1.50
C PRO A 380 -6.48 8.80 0.87
N GLU A 381 -6.85 8.81 -0.40
CA GLU A 381 -6.89 7.60 -1.21
C GLU A 381 -5.49 6.96 -1.28
N ASN A 382 -5.43 5.65 -1.16
CA ASN A 382 -4.17 4.89 -1.16
C ASN A 382 -3.17 5.30 -0.05
N TYR A 383 -3.69 5.81 1.09
CA TYR A 383 -2.86 6.14 2.23
C TYR A 383 -2.29 4.88 2.88
N ASP A 384 -0.99 4.88 3.10
CA ASP A 384 -0.29 3.91 3.94
C ASP A 384 0.56 4.68 4.96
N THR A 385 0.66 4.14 6.18
CA THR A 385 1.47 4.76 7.22
C THR A 385 2.94 4.79 6.77
N GLU A 386 3.53 5.97 6.71
CA GLU A 386 4.95 6.12 6.35
C GLU A 386 5.71 6.91 7.41
N ILE A 387 6.99 6.60 7.57
CA ILE A 387 7.88 7.29 8.49
C ILE A 387 8.77 8.24 7.70
N LEU A 388 8.68 9.53 8.01
CA LEU A 388 9.58 10.55 7.52
C LEU A 388 10.71 10.74 8.54
N ARG A 389 11.97 10.50 8.14
CA ARG A 389 13.15 10.66 9.01
C ARG A 389 13.91 11.94 8.68
N PHE A 390 14.40 12.59 9.71
CA PHE A 390 15.04 13.89 9.65
C PHE A 390 16.51 13.86 10.01
#